data_4165a9db333f62b1346ef8d681c3164e
#
_entry.id   4165a9db333f62b1346ef8d681c3164e
#
_cell.length_a   1.000
_cell.length_b   1.000
_cell.length_c   1.000
_cell.angle_alpha   90.00
_cell.angle_beta   90.00
_cell.angle_gamma   90.00
#
_symmetry.space_group_name_H-M   'P 1'
#
loop_
_entity.id
_entity.type
_entity.pdbx_description
1 polymer ?
#
loop_
_entity_poly.entity_id
_entity_poly.type
_entity_poly.pdbx_seq_one_letter_code
_entity_poly.pdbx_strand_id
1 'polypeptide(L)' 'MDDIIVLDYSNGKVYIYTLPRLQMYDIEIEDWLDSMSFDLSNINWMVNKNITINDERK' A
#
# COMPACT_ATOMS: atom_id res chain seq x y z
N MET A 1 3.60 -14.45 2.05
CA MET A 1 3.10 -13.34 1.23
C MET A 1 3.20 -12.05 2.02
N ASP A 2 3.39 -10.96 1.35
CA ASP A 2 3.48 -9.67 2.01
C ASP A 2 2.21 -8.88 1.77
N ASP A 3 1.87 -8.06 2.74
CA ASP A 3 0.78 -7.10 2.61
C ASP A 3 1.36 -5.72 2.33
N ILE A 4 0.60 -4.93 1.61
CA ILE A 4 0.93 -3.52 1.43
C ILE A 4 -0.25 -2.69 1.93
N ILE A 5 0.06 -1.65 2.69
CA ILE A 5 -0.93 -0.65 3.07
C ILE A 5 -0.62 0.64 2.33
N VAL A 6 -1.65 1.24 1.78
CA VAL A 6 -1.54 2.49 1.04
C VAL A 6 -2.40 3.54 1.71
N LEU A 7 -1.79 4.66 2.00
CA LEU A 7 -2.47 5.83 2.58
C LEU A 7 -2.65 6.85 1.47
N ASP A 8 -3.90 7.07 1.08
CA ASP A 8 -4.20 7.97 -0.04
C ASP A 8 -4.66 9.31 0.52
N TYR A 9 -3.80 10.31 0.41
CA TYR A 9 -4.06 11.63 0.95
C TYR A 9 -5.10 12.41 0.13
N SER A 10 -5.32 12.01 -1.12
CA SER A 10 -6.24 12.74 -1.97
C SER A 10 -7.70 12.51 -1.58
N ASN A 11 -8.00 11.35 -0.98
CA ASN A 11 -9.37 11.02 -0.61
C ASN A 11 -9.51 10.54 0.83
N GLY A 12 -8.40 10.49 1.58
CA GLY A 12 -8.42 10.07 2.98
C GLY A 12 -8.69 8.59 3.18
N LYS A 13 -8.49 7.79 2.17
CA LYS A 13 -8.73 6.35 2.26
C LYS A 13 -7.46 5.58 2.52
N VAL A 14 -7.64 4.44 3.16
CA VAL A 14 -6.57 3.49 3.45
C VAL A 14 -6.91 2.19 2.75
N TYR A 15 -5.96 1.67 2.01
CA TYR A 15 -6.13 0.41 1.28
C TYR A 15 -5.12 -0.60 1.77
N ILE A 16 -5.55 -1.85 1.86
CA ILE A 16 -4.65 -2.96 2.16
C ILE A 16 -4.80 -3.99 1.07
N TYR A 17 -3.68 -4.41 0.51
CA TYR A 17 -3.63 -5.47 -0.48
C TYR A 17 -2.66 -6.53 -0.04
N THR A 18 -2.91 -7.77 -0.44
CA THR A 18 -1.93 -8.83 -0.31
C THR A 18 -1.18 -8.92 -1.62
N LEU A 19 0.12 -8.73 -1.56
CA LEU A 19 0.95 -8.76 -2.75
C LEU A 19 1.12 -10.19 -3.22
N PRO A 20 1.19 -10.41 -4.53
CA PRO A 20 1.45 -11.73 -5.05
C PRO A 20 2.83 -12.21 -4.62
N ARG A 21 3.04 -13.49 -4.76
CA ARG A 21 4.29 -14.12 -4.35
C ARG A 21 5.48 -13.69 -5.18
N LEU A 22 5.24 -13.09 -6.32
CA LEU A 22 6.31 -12.54 -7.13
C LEU A 22 7.09 -11.53 -6.31
N GLN A 23 8.39 -11.65 -6.33
CA GLN A 23 9.22 -10.73 -5.58
C GLN A 23 9.07 -9.36 -6.17
N MET A 24 8.42 -8.50 -5.42
CA MET A 24 8.28 -7.12 -5.81
C MET A 24 9.29 -6.31 -5.02
N TYR A 25 10.25 -5.75 -5.73
CA TYR A 25 11.21 -4.84 -5.15
C TYR A 25 10.62 -3.44 -5.17
N ASP A 26 11.26 -2.50 -4.50
CA ASP A 26 10.70 -1.17 -4.30
C ASP A 26 10.26 -0.52 -5.61
N ILE A 27 11.09 -0.63 -6.65
CA ILE A 27 10.76 -0.01 -7.92
C ILE A 27 9.56 -0.70 -8.57
N GLU A 28 9.45 -1.99 -8.39
CA GLU A 28 8.32 -2.75 -8.94
C GLU A 28 7.05 -2.42 -8.19
N ILE A 29 7.14 -2.16 -6.89
CA ILE A 29 5.99 -1.77 -6.09
C ILE A 29 5.46 -0.43 -6.57
N GLU A 30 6.33 0.52 -6.83
CA GLU A 30 5.89 1.82 -7.35
C GLU A 30 5.21 1.69 -8.71
N ASP A 31 5.77 0.87 -9.58
CA ASP A 31 5.14 0.62 -10.86
C ASP A 31 3.77 -0.04 -10.69
N TRP A 32 3.67 -0.97 -9.75
CA TRP A 32 2.40 -1.63 -9.47
C TRP A 32 1.37 -0.63 -8.94
N LEU A 33 1.79 0.26 -8.03
CA LEU A 33 0.89 1.27 -7.49
C LEU A 33 0.43 2.22 -8.59
N ASP A 34 1.32 2.60 -9.48
CA ASP A 34 0.98 3.47 -10.60
C ASP A 34 -0.03 2.78 -11.51
N SER A 35 0.15 1.47 -11.74
CA SER A 35 -0.78 0.71 -12.57
C SER A 35 -2.16 0.60 -11.93
N MET A 36 -2.26 0.76 -10.61
CA MET A 36 -3.52 0.78 -9.89
C MET A 36 -4.15 2.16 -9.87
N SER A 37 -3.57 3.11 -10.60
CA SER A 37 -4.05 4.48 -10.72
C SER A 37 -3.85 5.32 -9.45
N PHE A 38 -2.93 4.92 -8.59
CA PHE A 38 -2.56 5.76 -7.47
C PHE A 38 -1.65 6.89 -7.95
N ASP A 39 -1.83 8.06 -7.37
CA ASP A 39 -0.93 9.18 -7.61
C ASP A 39 0.20 9.10 -6.57
N LEU A 40 1.37 8.67 -7.02
CA LEU A 40 2.49 8.42 -6.11
C LEU A 40 2.90 9.65 -5.32
N SER A 41 2.61 10.83 -5.81
CA SER A 41 2.93 12.07 -5.10
C SER A 41 1.98 12.35 -3.94
N ASN A 42 0.83 11.66 -3.90
CA ASN A 42 -0.22 11.89 -2.90
C ASN A 42 -0.50 10.66 -2.04
N ILE A 43 0.41 9.70 -2.02
CA ILE A 43 0.25 8.51 -1.20
C ILE A 43 1.51 8.23 -0.40
N ASN A 44 1.33 7.48 0.69
CA ASN A 44 2.41 6.76 1.33
C ASN A 44 2.04 5.30 1.37
N TRP A 45 3.02 4.44 1.46
CA TRP A 45 2.78 3.01 1.51
C TRP A 45 3.85 2.31 2.35
N MET A 46 3.49 1.14 2.83
CA MET A 46 4.37 0.31 3.63
C MET A 46 4.11 -1.15 3.31
N VAL A 47 5.16 -1.93 3.20
CA VAL A 47 5.05 -3.37 2.97
C VAL A 47 5.54 -4.10 4.21
N ASN A 48 4.77 -5.08 4.63
CA ASN A 48 5.16 -5.93 5.75
C ASN A 48 4.49 -7.28 5.59
N LYS A 49 5.02 -8.29 6.26
CA LYS A 49 4.45 -9.63 6.18
C LYS A 49 3.06 -9.70 6.77
N ASN A 50 2.85 -8.99 7.84
CA ASN A 50 1.54 -8.92 8.50
C ASN A 50 1.28 -7.48 8.88
N ILE A 51 0.30 -6.87 8.21
CA ILE A 51 -0.09 -5.51 8.54
C ILE A 51 -1.36 -5.59 9.35
N THR A 52 -1.33 -4.99 10.53
CA THR A 52 -2.48 -4.92 11.42
C THR A 52 -2.83 -3.46 11.63
N ILE A 53 -4.10 -3.14 11.48
CA ILE A 53 -4.58 -1.79 11.74
C ILE A 53 -5.12 -1.75 13.16
N ASN A 54 -4.55 -0.87 13.98
CA ASN A 54 -5.05 -0.62 15.32
C ASN A 54 -5.82 0.69 15.29
N ASP A 55 -7.14 0.58 15.15
CA ASP A 55 -8.00 1.75 15.14
C ASP A 55 -8.35 2.08 16.58
N GLU A 56 -7.76 3.14 17.10
CA GLU A 56 -7.92 3.54 18.49
C GLU A 56 -8.81 4.77 18.64
N ARG A 57 -9.59 5.06 17.64
CA ARG A 57 -10.53 6.17 17.70
C ARG A 57 -11.56 5.90 18.79
N LYS A 58 -11.93 6.94 19.48
CA LYS A 58 -12.92 6.86 20.57
C LYS A 58 -14.21 7.54 20.19
#